data_69d67ad1e1dd268543a4d4e219bbf8f5
#
_entry.id   69d67ad1e1dd268543a4d4e219bbf8f5
#
_cell.length_a   1.000
_cell.length_b   1.000
_cell.length_c   1.000
_cell.angle_alpha   90.00
_cell.angle_beta   90.00
_cell.angle_gamma   90.00
#
_symmetry.space_group_name_H-M   'P 1'
#
loop_
_entity.id
_entity.type
_entity.pdbx_description
1 polymer ?
#
loop_
_entity_poly.entity_id
_entity_poly.type
_entity_poly.pdbx_seq_one_letter_code
_entity_poly.pdbx_strand_id
1 'polypeptide(L)'
;MRFTEIYSTRLGAGITLPSACASVAVTSQPPVLRAVTNYGQGLAFRYVLTPQVWGVTGDGLSLSFDGRTVDFSNVTAEVAHATVIGSDPVRFTIVQPVAGGIGLDYARFATLSVPAGATRDYQCALGMTTLASDLATSPSGSYARTTLSGTAYVRDGTGSRAYAIRAGSLTAAIDTAARRVTISFQLLGTPASGGGATIDLGSFSAIASIDSTTDNFVAPLSSSTRTVTGTISGRLFGPRAIELGASFGGTVTDAGAAPGYTVIGTLHGAR
;
A
#
# COMPACT_ATOMS: atom_id res chain seq x y z
N MET A 1 -8.29 -8.63 -17.67
CA MET A 1 -6.88 -9.09 -17.58
C MET A 1 -6.52 -9.21 -16.11
N ARG A 2 -5.99 -10.35 -15.66
CA ARG A 2 -5.44 -10.54 -14.32
C ARG A 2 -4.05 -9.90 -14.23
N PHE A 3 -3.58 -9.63 -13.02
CA PHE A 3 -2.26 -9.02 -12.85
C PHE A 3 -1.14 -9.89 -13.45
N THR A 4 -1.17 -11.20 -13.23
CA THR A 4 -0.15 -12.13 -13.75
C THR A 4 -0.10 -12.19 -15.28
N GLU A 5 -1.16 -11.81 -15.98
CA GLU A 5 -1.18 -11.80 -17.44
C GLU A 5 -0.29 -10.70 -18.05
N ILE A 6 0.13 -9.69 -17.26
CA ILE A 6 1.06 -8.65 -17.73
C ILE A 6 2.41 -9.25 -18.15
N TYR A 7 2.83 -10.34 -17.50
CA TYR A 7 4.11 -11.00 -17.77
C TYR A 7 4.14 -11.79 -19.08
N SER A 8 2.99 -12.08 -19.66
CA SER A 8 2.87 -12.81 -20.92
C SER A 8 2.29 -11.98 -22.06
N THR A 9 1.71 -10.82 -21.76
CA THR A 9 1.07 -9.99 -22.78
C THR A 9 2.10 -9.15 -23.52
N ARG A 10 2.26 -9.40 -24.84
CA ARG A 10 3.16 -8.63 -25.71
C ARG A 10 2.55 -7.27 -26.06
N LEU A 11 2.51 -6.37 -25.11
CA LEU A 11 2.19 -4.95 -25.35
C LEU A 11 3.49 -4.24 -25.70
N GLY A 12 3.70 -3.89 -26.96
CA GLY A 12 4.96 -3.32 -27.47
C GLY A 12 5.46 -2.09 -26.71
N ALA A 13 4.57 -1.30 -26.11
CA ALA A 13 4.90 -0.13 -25.29
C ALA A 13 5.11 -0.44 -23.79
N GLY A 14 4.90 -1.69 -23.35
CA GLY A 14 4.81 -2.04 -21.94
C GLY A 14 3.47 -1.63 -21.30
N ILE A 15 3.28 -2.01 -20.03
CA ILE A 15 2.11 -1.65 -19.24
C ILE A 15 2.51 -0.72 -18.11
N THR A 16 1.75 0.35 -17.90
CA THR A 16 1.92 1.26 -16.77
C THR A 16 0.79 1.05 -15.77
N LEU A 17 1.15 0.80 -14.53
CA LEU A 17 0.26 0.58 -13.41
C LEU A 17 0.33 1.81 -12.49
N PRO A 18 -0.70 2.66 -12.48
CA PRO A 18 -0.81 3.72 -11.51
C PRO A 18 -1.01 3.16 -10.11
N SER A 19 -0.66 3.93 -9.09
CA SER A 19 -0.82 3.52 -7.70
C SER A 19 -1.32 4.62 -6.77
N ALA A 20 -1.79 4.24 -5.60
CA ALA A 20 -1.83 5.07 -4.41
C ALA A 20 -0.64 4.68 -3.52
N CYS A 21 0.10 5.64 -3.01
CA CYS A 21 1.26 5.38 -2.16
C CYS A 21 1.21 6.19 -0.88
N ALA A 22 1.55 5.55 0.24
CA ALA A 22 1.94 6.24 1.46
C ALA A 22 3.47 6.27 1.56
N SER A 23 4.04 7.39 1.95
CA SER A 23 5.49 7.56 2.04
C SER A 23 5.94 8.22 3.34
N VAL A 24 7.09 7.81 3.84
CA VAL A 24 7.71 8.30 5.06
C VAL A 24 9.18 8.61 4.83
N ALA A 25 9.68 9.69 5.46
CA ALA A 25 11.10 10.00 5.55
C ALA A 25 11.64 9.36 6.84
N VAL A 26 12.55 8.39 6.70
CA VAL A 26 13.10 7.62 7.84
C VAL A 26 14.42 8.16 8.39
N THR A 27 14.97 9.22 7.79
CA THR A 27 16.19 9.89 8.28
C THR A 27 15.92 10.83 9.45
N SER A 28 14.66 11.29 9.61
CA SER A 28 14.26 12.03 10.81
C SER A 28 13.97 11.05 11.96
N GLN A 29 14.27 11.48 13.17
CA GLN A 29 13.94 10.72 14.39
C GLN A 29 12.96 11.55 15.24
N PRO A 30 11.69 11.16 15.36
CA PRO A 30 11.03 9.99 14.69
C PRO A 30 10.81 10.23 13.19
N PRO A 31 10.62 9.15 12.42
CA PRO A 31 10.27 9.23 11.00
C PRO A 31 9.00 10.05 10.75
N VAL A 32 9.00 10.85 9.68
CA VAL A 32 7.92 11.78 9.35
C VAL A 32 7.11 11.29 8.17
N LEU A 33 5.80 11.23 8.32
CA LEU A 33 4.88 11.01 7.20
C LEU A 33 5.06 12.13 6.18
N ARG A 34 5.36 11.78 4.94
CA ARG A 34 5.51 12.74 3.85
C ARG A 34 4.19 12.98 3.10
N ALA A 35 3.59 11.91 2.65
CA ALA A 35 2.34 11.99 1.89
C ALA A 35 1.61 10.65 1.87
N VAL A 36 0.29 10.74 1.66
CA VAL A 36 -0.52 9.68 1.06
C VAL A 36 -1.06 10.26 -0.23
N THR A 37 -0.65 9.70 -1.37
CA THR A 37 -1.04 10.21 -2.68
C THR A 37 -2.36 9.59 -3.14
N ASN A 38 -3.17 10.36 -3.84
CA ASN A 38 -4.35 9.81 -4.50
C ASN A 38 -3.93 8.79 -5.57
N TYR A 39 -4.81 7.79 -5.81
CA TYR A 39 -4.54 6.80 -6.84
C TYR A 39 -4.33 7.46 -8.21
N GLY A 40 -3.22 7.11 -8.86
CA GLY A 40 -2.80 7.71 -10.12
C GLY A 40 -1.92 8.98 -9.99
N GLN A 41 -1.77 9.52 -8.77
CA GLN A 41 -0.89 10.67 -8.48
C GLN A 41 0.37 10.28 -7.69
N GLY A 42 0.49 9.01 -7.32
CA GLY A 42 1.65 8.45 -6.63
C GLY A 42 2.75 7.99 -7.58
N LEU A 43 3.45 6.94 -7.18
CA LEU A 43 4.39 6.28 -8.06
C LEU A 43 3.64 5.56 -9.19
N ALA A 44 4.22 5.56 -10.38
CA ALA A 44 3.79 4.75 -11.50
C ALA A 44 4.79 3.61 -11.71
N PHE A 45 4.30 2.39 -11.82
CA PHE A 45 5.07 1.19 -12.05
C PHE A 45 4.87 0.75 -13.49
N ARG A 46 5.95 0.69 -14.27
CA ARG A 46 5.90 0.29 -15.68
C ARG A 46 6.64 -1.02 -15.87
N TYR A 47 5.97 -2.00 -16.45
CA TYR A 47 6.59 -3.25 -16.88
C TYR A 47 6.74 -3.31 -18.39
N VAL A 48 7.93 -3.69 -18.86
CA VAL A 48 8.24 -3.96 -20.26
C VAL A 48 8.69 -5.41 -20.36
N LEU A 49 8.03 -6.19 -21.22
CA LEU A 49 8.30 -7.64 -21.34
C LEU A 49 9.63 -7.92 -22.05
N THR A 50 10.01 -7.08 -23.02
CA THR A 50 11.24 -7.32 -23.79
C THR A 50 11.99 -6.00 -23.97
N PRO A 51 13.13 -5.81 -23.29
CA PRO A 51 13.65 -6.66 -22.20
C PRO A 51 12.76 -6.62 -20.97
N GLN A 52 12.85 -7.65 -20.10
CA GLN A 52 12.10 -7.68 -18.84
C GLN A 52 12.64 -6.60 -17.89
N VAL A 53 11.93 -5.46 -17.82
CA VAL A 53 12.34 -4.30 -17.03
C VAL A 53 11.13 -3.73 -16.30
N TRP A 54 11.33 -3.49 -15.01
CA TRP A 54 10.44 -2.65 -14.22
C TRP A 54 10.97 -1.23 -14.15
N GLY A 55 10.14 -0.26 -14.45
CA GLY A 55 10.39 1.16 -14.23
C GLY A 55 9.53 1.68 -13.09
N VAL A 56 10.08 2.54 -12.25
CA VAL A 56 9.34 3.26 -11.21
C VAL A 56 9.58 4.75 -11.38
N THR A 57 8.50 5.52 -11.56
CA THR A 57 8.56 6.98 -11.76
C THR A 57 7.58 7.69 -10.83
N GLY A 58 7.87 8.94 -10.49
CA GLY A 58 7.05 9.79 -9.62
C GLY A 58 7.81 10.25 -8.37
N ASP A 59 7.31 11.28 -7.68
CA ASP A 59 7.96 11.91 -6.51
C ASP A 59 9.44 12.27 -6.74
N GLY A 60 9.78 12.70 -7.97
CA GLY A 60 11.16 13.01 -8.36
C GLY A 60 12.04 11.78 -8.63
N LEU A 61 11.47 10.58 -8.62
CA LEU A 61 12.18 9.32 -8.91
C LEU A 61 12.05 8.95 -10.36
N SER A 62 13.13 8.33 -10.90
CA SER A 62 13.15 7.64 -12.18
C SER A 62 14.11 6.45 -12.04
N LEU A 63 13.57 5.28 -11.74
CA LEU A 63 14.31 4.07 -11.43
C LEU A 63 14.03 3.00 -12.47
N SER A 64 15.01 2.15 -12.75
CA SER A 64 14.89 1.02 -13.67
C SER A 64 15.52 -0.22 -13.04
N PHE A 65 14.79 -1.34 -13.08
CA PHE A 65 15.17 -2.62 -12.51
C PHE A 65 15.08 -3.69 -13.61
N ASP A 66 16.21 -4.30 -13.93
CA ASP A 66 16.31 -5.37 -14.94
C ASP A 66 16.74 -6.69 -14.31
N GLY A 67 17.02 -7.70 -15.12
CA GLY A 67 17.43 -9.02 -14.66
C GLY A 67 18.71 -9.04 -13.79
N ARG A 68 19.55 -7.98 -13.83
CA ARG A 68 20.78 -7.88 -13.02
C ARG A 68 20.49 -7.43 -11.59
N THR A 69 19.33 -6.82 -11.36
CA THR A 69 18.93 -6.29 -10.05
C THR A 69 18.00 -7.23 -9.28
N VAL A 70 17.70 -8.43 -9.80
CA VAL A 70 16.80 -9.40 -9.15
C VAL A 70 17.36 -9.82 -7.79
N ASP A 71 16.54 -9.69 -6.76
CA ASP A 71 16.85 -10.14 -5.40
C ASP A 71 16.27 -11.54 -5.13
N PHE A 72 17.09 -12.56 -5.35
CA PHE A 72 16.71 -13.96 -5.12
C PHE A 72 16.58 -14.34 -3.64
N SER A 73 16.99 -13.48 -2.71
CA SER A 73 16.83 -13.74 -1.27
C SER A 73 15.40 -13.53 -0.79
N ASN A 74 14.59 -12.75 -1.51
CA ASN A 74 13.19 -12.48 -1.18
C ASN A 74 12.27 -13.46 -1.91
N VAL A 75 12.09 -14.64 -1.34
CA VAL A 75 11.27 -15.72 -1.93
C VAL A 75 9.75 -15.51 -1.77
N THR A 76 9.32 -14.51 -1.01
CA THR A 76 7.89 -14.23 -0.77
C THR A 76 7.31 -13.20 -1.73
N ALA A 77 8.16 -12.43 -2.40
CA ALA A 77 7.75 -11.43 -3.36
C ALA A 77 7.55 -12.06 -4.75
N GLU A 78 6.53 -11.62 -5.47
CA GLU A 78 6.33 -11.94 -6.90
C GLU A 78 7.41 -11.28 -7.76
N VAL A 79 7.82 -10.06 -7.36
CA VAL A 79 8.92 -9.30 -7.95
C VAL A 79 9.77 -8.76 -6.82
N ALA A 80 11.08 -8.98 -6.88
CA ALA A 80 12.03 -8.41 -5.94
C ALA A 80 13.29 -7.96 -6.67
N HIS A 81 13.69 -6.72 -6.43
CA HIS A 81 14.91 -6.14 -6.96
C HIS A 81 15.67 -5.40 -5.87
N ALA A 82 16.98 -5.51 -5.91
CA ALA A 82 17.89 -4.73 -5.10
C ALA A 82 18.99 -4.14 -6.00
N THR A 83 19.28 -2.86 -5.84
CA THR A 83 20.33 -2.16 -6.55
C THR A 83 20.96 -1.10 -5.64
N VAL A 84 21.94 -0.37 -6.13
CA VAL A 84 22.62 0.69 -5.40
C VAL A 84 22.60 1.97 -6.22
N ILE A 85 22.30 3.08 -5.59
CA ILE A 85 22.42 4.43 -6.17
C ILE A 85 23.49 5.16 -5.37
N GLY A 86 24.65 5.40 -5.99
CA GLY A 86 25.84 5.84 -5.26
C GLY A 86 26.34 4.71 -4.34
N SER A 87 26.34 4.92 -3.03
CA SER A 87 26.66 3.92 -2.00
C SER A 87 25.42 3.27 -1.36
N ASP A 88 24.24 3.72 -1.71
CA ASP A 88 23.03 3.47 -0.92
C ASP A 88 22.13 2.41 -1.55
N PRO A 89 21.64 1.44 -0.76
CA PRO A 89 20.80 0.37 -1.27
C PRO A 89 19.40 0.87 -1.61
N VAL A 90 18.89 0.50 -2.79
CA VAL A 90 17.51 0.65 -3.22
C VAL A 90 16.87 -0.72 -3.27
N ARG A 91 15.71 -0.87 -2.69
CA ARG A 91 14.93 -2.11 -2.70
C ARG A 91 13.53 -1.87 -3.24
N PHE A 92 13.13 -2.72 -4.15
CA PHE A 92 11.80 -2.68 -4.76
C PHE A 92 11.18 -4.08 -4.72
N THR A 93 9.93 -4.17 -4.24
CA THR A 93 9.18 -5.44 -4.26
C THR A 93 7.76 -5.21 -4.76
N ILE A 94 7.20 -6.22 -5.45
CA ILE A 94 5.78 -6.38 -5.67
C ILE A 94 5.37 -7.72 -5.06
N VAL A 95 4.30 -7.72 -4.28
CA VAL A 95 3.80 -8.89 -3.59
C VAL A 95 2.32 -9.09 -3.90
N GLN A 96 1.93 -10.33 -4.14
CA GLN A 96 0.54 -10.73 -4.23
C GLN A 96 -0.07 -10.75 -2.81
N PRO A 97 -1.06 -9.91 -2.51
CA PRO A 97 -1.73 -9.99 -1.22
C PRO A 97 -2.44 -11.33 -1.07
N VAL A 98 -2.31 -11.93 0.11
CA VAL A 98 -3.01 -13.16 0.49
C VAL A 98 -4.06 -12.82 1.53
N ALA A 99 -5.31 -13.06 1.23
CA ALA A 99 -6.45 -12.80 2.11
C ALA A 99 -7.26 -14.09 2.31
N GLY A 100 -7.41 -14.52 3.57
CA GLY A 100 -8.05 -15.80 3.88
C GLY A 100 -7.38 -17.02 3.23
N GLY A 101 -6.05 -17.00 3.07
CA GLY A 101 -5.28 -18.08 2.45
C GLY A 101 -5.30 -18.09 0.91
N ILE A 102 -5.94 -17.13 0.27
CA ILE A 102 -6.07 -17.06 -1.20
C ILE A 102 -5.40 -15.77 -1.70
N GLY A 103 -4.52 -15.91 -2.69
CA GLY A 103 -3.88 -14.77 -3.37
C GLY A 103 -4.89 -13.99 -4.21
N LEU A 104 -4.75 -12.66 -4.23
CA LEU A 104 -5.57 -11.77 -5.04
C LEU A 104 -5.10 -11.79 -6.50
N ASP A 105 -6.04 -11.79 -7.44
CA ASP A 105 -5.74 -11.90 -8.87
C ASP A 105 -5.43 -10.56 -9.55
N TYR A 106 -5.99 -9.46 -9.03
CA TYR A 106 -5.98 -8.15 -9.69
C TYR A 106 -5.20 -7.09 -8.93
N ALA A 107 -5.23 -7.12 -7.59
CA ALA A 107 -4.52 -6.17 -6.74
C ALA A 107 -3.14 -6.67 -6.35
N ARG A 108 -2.20 -5.72 -6.16
CA ARG A 108 -0.85 -5.95 -5.62
C ARG A 108 -0.50 -4.86 -4.63
N PHE A 109 0.42 -5.15 -3.73
CA PHE A 109 1.12 -4.09 -3.03
C PHE A 109 2.59 -4.06 -3.44
N ALA A 110 3.14 -2.87 -3.51
CA ALA A 110 4.56 -2.67 -3.77
C ALA A 110 5.20 -1.92 -2.60
N THR A 111 6.45 -2.26 -2.33
CA THR A 111 7.32 -1.49 -1.44
C THR A 111 8.48 -0.95 -2.23
N LEU A 112 8.89 0.27 -1.91
CA LEU A 112 10.09 0.87 -2.44
C LEU A 112 10.81 1.59 -1.32
N SER A 113 12.10 1.28 -1.12
CA SER A 113 12.99 2.00 -0.21
C SER A 113 14.09 2.66 -1.03
N VAL A 114 14.22 3.99 -0.90
CA VAL A 114 15.17 4.79 -1.69
C VAL A 114 15.94 5.71 -0.76
N PRO A 115 17.26 5.70 -0.82
CA PRO A 115 18.11 6.51 0.06
C PRO A 115 18.25 7.99 -0.36
N ALA A 116 17.67 8.44 -1.46
CA ALA A 116 17.91 9.74 -2.09
C ALA A 116 17.79 10.93 -1.10
N GLY A 117 18.88 11.36 -0.50
CA GLY A 117 19.04 12.56 0.36
C GLY A 117 18.33 12.50 1.72
N ALA A 118 17.23 11.80 1.81
CA ALA A 118 16.53 11.37 3.01
C ALA A 118 15.92 10.01 2.66
N THR A 119 16.32 8.93 3.30
CA THR A 119 15.78 7.60 3.04
C THR A 119 14.26 7.65 3.08
N ARG A 120 13.64 7.23 1.99
CA ARG A 120 12.19 7.25 1.81
C ARG A 120 11.68 5.84 1.65
N ASP A 121 10.72 5.48 2.46
CA ASP A 121 9.99 4.24 2.32
C ASP A 121 8.59 4.52 1.77
N TYR A 122 8.18 3.70 0.81
CA TYR A 122 6.88 3.76 0.16
C TYR A 122 6.15 2.44 0.34
N GLN A 123 4.85 2.55 0.60
CA GLN A 123 3.89 1.44 0.62
C GLN A 123 2.78 1.78 -0.38
N CYS A 124 2.69 1.01 -1.46
CA CYS A 124 1.82 1.35 -2.59
C CYS A 124 0.82 0.23 -2.89
N ALA A 125 -0.45 0.60 -3.11
CA ALA A 125 -1.46 -0.26 -3.69
C ALA A 125 -1.57 0.01 -5.19
N LEU A 126 -1.51 -1.04 -6.00
CA LEU A 126 -1.60 -1.00 -7.47
C LEU A 126 -2.33 -2.24 -7.98
N GLY A 127 -2.67 -2.24 -9.27
CA GLY A 127 -3.31 -3.41 -9.85
C GLY A 127 -4.05 -3.13 -11.16
N MET A 128 -4.79 -4.14 -11.59
CA MET A 128 -5.65 -4.09 -12.79
C MET A 128 -7.00 -3.52 -12.39
N THR A 129 -7.24 -2.27 -12.77
CA THR A 129 -8.39 -1.49 -12.29
C THR A 129 -9.72 -1.99 -12.83
N THR A 130 -10.79 -1.86 -12.04
CA THR A 130 -12.17 -2.04 -12.49
C THR A 130 -12.50 -1.01 -13.57
N LEU A 131 -13.20 -1.41 -14.60
CA LEU A 131 -13.73 -0.50 -15.60
C LEU A 131 -14.98 0.24 -15.06
N ALA A 132 -15.19 1.48 -15.46
CA ALA A 132 -16.35 2.26 -15.03
C ALA A 132 -17.68 1.57 -15.37
N SER A 133 -17.77 0.90 -16.53
CA SER A 133 -18.92 0.07 -16.92
C SER A 133 -19.17 -1.10 -15.97
N ASP A 134 -18.11 -1.71 -15.47
CA ASP A 134 -18.20 -2.85 -14.55
C ASP A 134 -18.62 -2.39 -13.15
N LEU A 135 -18.18 -1.20 -12.73
CA LEU A 135 -18.59 -0.64 -11.45
C LEU A 135 -20.10 -0.38 -11.39
N ALA A 136 -20.68 0.14 -12.48
CA ALA A 136 -22.11 0.40 -12.55
C ALA A 136 -22.98 -0.85 -12.35
N THR A 137 -22.47 -2.03 -12.67
CA THR A 137 -23.12 -3.32 -12.51
C THR A 137 -22.64 -4.12 -11.30
N SER A 138 -21.73 -3.57 -10.51
CA SER A 138 -21.17 -4.24 -9.34
C SER A 138 -22.21 -4.25 -8.20
N PRO A 139 -22.38 -5.39 -7.51
CA PRO A 139 -23.24 -5.40 -6.32
C PRO A 139 -22.60 -4.64 -5.18
N SER A 140 -23.41 -4.00 -4.32
CA SER A 140 -22.96 -3.54 -3.01
C SER A 140 -22.68 -4.75 -2.10
N GLY A 141 -21.78 -4.59 -1.14
CA GLY A 141 -21.48 -5.65 -0.16
C GLY A 141 -20.10 -5.56 0.44
N SER A 142 -19.84 -6.48 1.36
CA SER A 142 -18.56 -6.57 2.06
C SER A 142 -17.53 -7.41 1.27
N TYR A 143 -16.27 -7.07 1.48
CA TYR A 143 -15.13 -7.90 1.08
C TYR A 143 -14.89 -8.93 2.18
N ALA A 144 -15.23 -10.20 1.88
CA ALA A 144 -15.21 -11.28 2.87
C ALA A 144 -13.78 -11.67 3.30
N ARG A 145 -12.81 -11.47 2.41
CA ARG A 145 -11.40 -11.77 2.63
C ARG A 145 -10.62 -10.46 2.61
N THR A 146 -9.92 -10.16 3.70
CA THR A 146 -9.17 -8.92 3.83
C THR A 146 -7.77 -9.17 4.39
N THR A 147 -6.82 -8.33 4.01
CA THR A 147 -5.44 -8.34 4.53
C THR A 147 -4.90 -6.92 4.63
N LEU A 148 -3.95 -6.72 5.54
CA LEU A 148 -3.28 -5.44 5.76
C LEU A 148 -1.83 -5.70 6.12
N SER A 149 -0.93 -4.89 5.57
CA SER A 149 0.50 -4.90 5.89
C SER A 149 1.08 -3.49 5.84
N GLY A 150 2.24 -3.30 6.47
CA GLY A 150 2.93 -2.02 6.47
C GLY A 150 3.93 -1.90 7.61
N THR A 151 4.28 -0.66 7.96
CA THR A 151 5.24 -0.35 9.01
C THR A 151 4.73 0.80 9.88
N ALA A 152 4.84 0.64 11.20
CA ALA A 152 4.67 1.72 12.16
C ALA A 152 6.01 2.05 12.84
N TYR A 153 6.29 3.32 12.99
CA TYR A 153 7.47 3.84 13.68
C TYR A 153 7.02 4.45 15.00
N VAL A 154 7.10 3.65 16.06
CA VAL A 154 6.63 4.03 17.41
C VAL A 154 7.74 4.78 18.13
N ARG A 155 7.43 5.90 18.74
CA ARG A 155 8.39 6.68 19.55
C ARG A 155 8.90 5.84 20.72
N ASP A 156 10.21 5.89 20.92
CA ASP A 156 10.91 5.20 22.01
C ASP A 156 11.97 6.16 22.58
N GLY A 157 11.61 6.90 23.61
CA GLY A 157 12.46 7.96 24.15
C GLY A 157 12.77 9.04 23.10
N THR A 158 14.05 9.22 22.77
CA THR A 158 14.51 10.20 21.75
C THR A 158 14.51 9.64 20.33
N GLY A 159 14.20 8.36 20.15
CA GLY A 159 14.21 7.67 18.87
C GLY A 159 12.85 7.12 18.45
N SER A 160 12.91 6.16 17.56
CA SER A 160 11.73 5.38 17.16
C SER A 160 12.13 3.93 16.89
N ARG A 161 11.18 3.03 17.13
CA ARG A 161 11.30 1.61 16.81
C ARG A 161 10.33 1.24 15.71
N ALA A 162 10.81 0.51 14.69
CA ALA A 162 9.97 0.02 13.61
C ALA A 162 9.22 -1.25 14.04
N TYR A 163 7.94 -1.30 13.68
CA TYR A 163 7.05 -2.43 13.88
C TYR A 163 6.45 -2.82 12.53
N ALA A 164 6.53 -4.10 12.18
CA ALA A 164 5.73 -4.66 11.11
C ALA A 164 4.27 -4.69 11.55
N ILE A 165 3.36 -4.13 10.77
CA ILE A 165 1.94 -4.07 11.12
C ILE A 165 1.12 -5.11 10.37
N ARG A 166 0.07 -5.58 11.05
CA ARG A 166 -1.00 -6.42 10.50
C ARG A 166 -2.34 -6.00 11.09
N ALA A 167 -3.42 -6.45 10.47
CA ALA A 167 -4.74 -6.27 11.05
C ALA A 167 -4.96 -7.23 12.25
N GLY A 168 -5.47 -6.70 13.35
CA GLY A 168 -6.17 -7.48 14.38
C GLY A 168 -7.58 -7.82 13.92
N SER A 169 -8.25 -6.82 13.31
CA SER A 169 -9.50 -6.95 12.56
C SER A 169 -9.45 -6.03 11.36
N LEU A 170 -10.13 -6.40 10.26
CA LEU A 170 -10.27 -5.55 9.09
C LEU A 170 -11.59 -5.87 8.40
N THR A 171 -12.41 -4.84 8.21
CA THR A 171 -13.63 -4.90 7.40
C THR A 171 -13.56 -3.85 6.32
N ALA A 172 -14.01 -4.21 5.13
CA ALA A 172 -14.16 -3.30 4.01
C ALA A 172 -15.47 -3.62 3.27
N ALA A 173 -16.21 -2.59 2.90
CA ALA A 173 -17.47 -2.72 2.19
C ALA A 173 -17.62 -1.63 1.14
N ILE A 174 -18.33 -1.93 0.07
CA ILE A 174 -18.72 -0.97 -0.96
C ILE A 174 -20.24 -0.87 -1.04
N ASP A 175 -20.71 0.35 -1.11
CA ASP A 175 -22.07 0.72 -1.52
C ASP A 175 -21.98 1.35 -2.91
N THR A 176 -22.31 0.58 -3.94
CA THR A 176 -22.19 1.03 -5.33
C THR A 176 -23.27 2.05 -5.69
N ALA A 177 -24.46 1.98 -5.06
CA ALA A 177 -25.54 2.93 -5.27
C ALA A 177 -25.18 4.31 -4.68
N ALA A 178 -24.63 4.33 -3.46
CA ALA A 178 -24.16 5.55 -2.82
C ALA A 178 -22.75 5.96 -3.26
N ARG A 179 -22.08 5.17 -4.12
CA ARG A 179 -20.68 5.34 -4.53
C ARG A 179 -19.77 5.58 -3.32
N ARG A 180 -19.80 4.66 -2.37
CA ARG A 180 -19.10 4.83 -1.10
C ARG A 180 -18.35 3.54 -0.71
N VAL A 181 -17.14 3.71 -0.18
CA VAL A 181 -16.35 2.67 0.47
C VAL A 181 -16.29 2.95 1.97
N THR A 182 -16.55 1.94 2.78
CA THR A 182 -16.38 1.99 4.24
C THR A 182 -15.31 0.99 4.64
N ILE A 183 -14.33 1.43 5.42
CA ILE A 183 -13.21 0.62 5.88
C ILE A 183 -13.05 0.82 7.38
N SER A 184 -12.86 -0.27 8.12
CA SER A 184 -12.51 -0.22 9.55
C SER A 184 -11.47 -1.27 9.85
N PHE A 185 -10.44 -0.93 10.61
CA PHE A 185 -9.35 -1.85 10.95
C PHE A 185 -8.73 -1.54 12.29
N GLN A 186 -8.24 -2.59 12.97
CA GLN A 186 -7.36 -2.52 14.13
C GLN A 186 -5.93 -2.83 13.70
N LEU A 187 -4.98 -2.05 14.13
CA LEU A 187 -3.56 -2.25 13.85
C LEU A 187 -2.87 -2.95 15.03
N LEU A 188 -2.21 -4.05 14.73
CA LEU A 188 -1.29 -4.75 15.64
C LEU A 188 0.13 -4.63 15.10
N GLY A 189 1.07 -4.25 15.96
CA GLY A 189 2.48 -4.08 15.60
C GLY A 189 3.36 -5.14 16.26
N THR A 190 4.23 -5.79 15.48
CA THR A 190 5.28 -6.69 15.96
C THR A 190 6.64 -6.06 15.65
N PRO A 191 7.59 -6.00 16.62
CA PRO A 191 8.89 -5.38 16.37
C PRO A 191 9.59 -5.96 15.13
N ALA A 192 9.99 -5.09 14.20
CA ALA A 192 10.60 -5.51 12.93
C ALA A 192 11.98 -6.15 13.12
N SER A 193 12.68 -5.85 14.22
CA SER A 193 13.98 -6.45 14.57
C SER A 193 13.88 -7.87 15.14
N GLY A 194 12.64 -8.41 15.23
CA GLY A 194 12.39 -9.66 15.95
C GLY A 194 12.45 -9.50 17.47
N GLY A 195 11.83 -10.44 18.18
CA GLY A 195 11.73 -10.40 19.64
C GLY A 195 10.82 -9.28 20.18
N GLY A 196 10.13 -9.53 21.25
CA GLY A 196 9.22 -8.60 21.89
C GLY A 196 7.74 -8.89 21.61
N ALA A 197 6.90 -8.29 22.43
CA ALA A 197 5.45 -8.50 22.37
C ALA A 197 4.82 -7.73 21.21
N THR A 198 3.75 -8.29 20.67
CA THR A 198 2.83 -7.55 19.78
C THR A 198 2.12 -6.46 20.59
N ILE A 199 2.03 -5.27 20.03
CA ILE A 199 1.37 -4.13 20.65
C ILE A 199 0.10 -3.77 19.86
N ASP A 200 -0.91 -3.25 20.57
CA ASP A 200 -2.11 -2.66 19.97
C ASP A 200 -1.83 -1.19 19.63
N LEU A 201 -1.88 -0.87 18.35
CA LEU A 201 -1.68 0.48 17.82
C LEU A 201 -2.99 1.27 17.71
N GLY A 202 -4.15 0.62 17.94
CA GLY A 202 -5.46 1.23 17.94
C GLY A 202 -6.32 0.85 16.73
N SER A 203 -7.55 1.38 16.76
CA SER A 203 -8.56 1.13 15.73
C SER A 203 -8.82 2.38 14.91
N PHE A 204 -9.00 2.20 13.61
CA PHE A 204 -9.17 3.26 12.63
C PHE A 204 -10.34 2.96 11.71
N SER A 205 -10.91 4.01 11.18
CA SER A 205 -11.97 3.92 10.18
C SER A 205 -11.86 5.02 9.14
N ALA A 206 -12.45 4.77 7.98
CA ALA A 206 -12.60 5.74 6.90
C ALA A 206 -13.90 5.49 6.13
N ILE A 207 -14.57 6.56 5.74
CA ILE A 207 -15.72 6.53 4.83
C ILE A 207 -15.33 7.42 3.65
N ALA A 208 -15.20 6.84 2.49
CA ALA A 208 -14.74 7.51 1.29
C ALA A 208 -15.80 7.49 0.19
N SER A 209 -15.99 8.61 -0.48
CA SER A 209 -16.76 8.64 -1.74
C SER A 209 -15.90 8.14 -2.89
N ILE A 210 -16.50 7.33 -3.77
CA ILE A 210 -15.87 6.88 -5.00
C ILE A 210 -16.08 7.97 -6.05
N ASP A 211 -14.99 8.52 -6.57
CA ASP A 211 -15.02 9.53 -7.62
C ASP A 211 -15.72 8.99 -8.88
N SER A 212 -16.64 9.78 -9.45
CA SER A 212 -17.48 9.33 -10.58
C SER A 212 -16.72 9.22 -11.90
N THR A 213 -15.56 9.85 -12.00
CA THR A 213 -14.76 9.91 -13.23
C THR A 213 -13.62 8.89 -13.22
N THR A 214 -12.97 8.76 -12.07
CA THR A 214 -11.74 7.96 -11.95
C THR A 214 -11.93 6.66 -11.20
N ASP A 215 -13.07 6.45 -10.51
CA ASP A 215 -13.37 5.32 -9.61
C ASP A 215 -12.35 5.16 -8.45
N ASN A 216 -11.62 6.23 -8.18
CA ASN A 216 -10.72 6.32 -7.03
C ASN A 216 -11.50 6.72 -5.79
N PHE A 217 -10.94 6.43 -4.62
CA PHE A 217 -11.47 6.94 -3.36
C PHE A 217 -10.35 7.47 -2.47
N VAL A 218 -10.67 8.48 -1.69
CA VAL A 218 -9.79 9.07 -0.68
C VAL A 218 -10.62 9.54 0.49
N ALA A 219 -10.11 9.35 1.70
CA ALA A 219 -10.75 9.84 2.93
C ALA A 219 -9.72 10.11 4.03
N PRO A 220 -10.01 11.01 4.98
CA PRO A 220 -9.26 11.10 6.21
C PRO A 220 -9.44 9.81 7.04
N LEU A 221 -8.39 9.43 7.76
CA LEU A 221 -8.48 8.42 8.81
C LEU A 221 -9.09 9.04 10.06
N SER A 222 -9.95 8.30 10.73
CA SER A 222 -10.51 8.63 12.03
C SER A 222 -10.27 7.50 13.02
N SER A 223 -10.23 7.82 14.31
CA SER A 223 -10.13 6.85 15.40
C SER A 223 -10.95 7.34 16.58
N SER A 224 -11.64 6.42 17.24
CA SER A 224 -12.39 6.73 18.48
C SER A 224 -11.51 6.74 19.72
N THR A 225 -10.30 6.18 19.64
CA THR A 225 -9.40 5.98 20.79
C THR A 225 -8.10 6.76 20.70
N ARG A 226 -7.78 7.34 19.54
CA ARG A 226 -6.53 8.05 19.26
C ARG A 226 -6.77 9.34 18.50
N THR A 227 -5.93 10.33 18.69
CA THR A 227 -5.87 11.48 17.79
C THR A 227 -4.99 11.13 16.60
N VAL A 228 -5.57 11.11 15.41
CA VAL A 228 -4.88 10.76 14.16
C VAL A 228 -5.00 11.89 13.14
N THR A 229 -3.89 12.19 12.49
CA THR A 229 -3.85 12.98 11.25
C THR A 229 -3.33 12.07 10.16
N GLY A 230 -4.20 11.68 9.25
CA GLY A 230 -3.85 10.70 8.23
C GLY A 230 -4.91 10.56 7.15
N THR A 231 -4.57 9.82 6.12
CA THR A 231 -5.40 9.62 4.93
C THR A 231 -5.30 8.17 4.46
N ILE A 232 -6.35 7.70 3.84
CA ILE A 232 -6.39 6.47 3.05
C ILE A 232 -6.79 6.82 1.62
N SER A 233 -6.13 6.22 0.64
CA SER A 233 -6.43 6.39 -0.78
C SER A 233 -6.32 5.06 -1.50
N GLY A 234 -7.24 4.79 -2.42
CA GLY A 234 -7.24 3.52 -3.12
C GLY A 234 -8.15 3.49 -4.33
N ARG A 235 -8.32 2.28 -4.84
CA ARG A 235 -9.14 1.97 -6.00
C ARG A 235 -9.73 0.56 -5.93
N LEU A 236 -10.71 0.33 -6.78
CA LEU A 236 -11.33 -0.97 -7.00
C LEU A 236 -10.63 -1.68 -8.16
N PHE A 237 -10.45 -3.00 -8.04
CA PHE A 237 -9.72 -3.82 -8.98
C PHE A 237 -10.54 -5.01 -9.47
N GLY A 238 -10.19 -5.46 -10.69
CA GLY A 238 -10.83 -6.58 -11.35
C GLY A 238 -12.25 -6.29 -11.84
N PRO A 239 -12.86 -7.26 -12.53
CA PRO A 239 -14.22 -7.11 -13.04
C PRO A 239 -15.21 -6.98 -11.88
N ARG A 240 -16.19 -6.08 -12.04
CA ARG A 240 -17.26 -5.85 -11.06
C ARG A 240 -16.76 -5.54 -9.64
N ALA A 241 -15.59 -4.89 -9.52
CA ALA A 241 -14.99 -4.51 -8.24
C ALA A 241 -14.85 -5.68 -7.25
N ILE A 242 -14.40 -6.84 -7.74
CA ILE A 242 -14.24 -8.04 -6.89
C ILE A 242 -13.09 -7.90 -5.91
N GLU A 243 -12.14 -7.00 -6.18
CA GLU A 243 -11.05 -6.69 -5.27
C GLU A 243 -10.97 -5.17 -4.99
N LEU A 244 -10.39 -4.85 -3.84
CA LEU A 244 -10.12 -3.49 -3.38
C LEU A 244 -8.68 -3.43 -2.91
N GLY A 245 -8.00 -2.33 -3.20
CA GLY A 245 -6.68 -2.02 -2.64
C GLY A 245 -6.54 -0.56 -2.32
N ALA A 246 -5.90 -0.27 -1.19
CA ALA A 246 -5.64 1.09 -0.74
C ALA A 246 -4.30 1.18 -0.01
N SER A 247 -3.68 2.36 -0.10
CA SER A 247 -2.59 2.76 0.77
C SER A 247 -3.10 3.72 1.83
N PHE A 248 -2.55 3.65 3.01
CA PHE A 248 -2.86 4.57 4.10
C PHE A 248 -1.60 5.03 4.81
N GLY A 249 -1.68 6.21 5.40
CA GLY A 249 -0.63 6.71 6.26
C GLY A 249 -1.19 7.72 7.25
N GLY A 250 -0.56 7.81 8.41
CA GLY A 250 -0.99 8.71 9.45
C GLY A 250 0.08 8.94 10.51
N THR A 251 -0.03 10.07 11.18
CA THR A 251 0.66 10.37 12.43
C THR A 251 -0.36 10.28 13.55
N VAL A 252 -0.08 9.47 14.53
CA VAL A 252 -0.88 9.30 15.74
C VAL A 252 -0.15 10.00 16.87
N THR A 253 -0.83 10.94 17.52
CA THR A 253 -0.26 11.65 18.67
C THR A 253 -0.47 10.87 19.95
N ASP A 254 0.36 11.16 20.94
CA ASP A 254 0.27 10.52 22.25
C ASP A 254 -1.12 10.71 22.86
N ALA A 255 -1.64 9.63 23.43
CA ALA A 255 -2.87 9.62 24.21
C ALA A 255 -2.54 9.09 25.62
N GLY A 256 -2.26 9.99 26.54
CA GLY A 256 -1.84 9.63 27.89
C GLY A 256 -0.49 8.90 27.90
N ALA A 257 -0.46 7.67 28.44
CA ALA A 257 0.78 6.86 28.54
C ALA A 257 1.18 6.13 27.25
N ALA A 258 0.35 6.17 26.20
CA ALA A 258 0.64 5.45 24.95
C ALA A 258 1.45 6.35 24.00
N PRO A 259 2.63 5.89 23.54
CA PRO A 259 3.50 6.69 22.69
C PRO A 259 2.86 6.97 21.33
N GLY A 260 3.17 8.13 20.75
CA GLY A 260 2.81 8.47 19.39
C GLY A 260 3.62 7.69 18.37
N TYR A 261 3.11 7.62 17.14
CA TYR A 261 3.78 6.89 16.06
C TYR A 261 3.39 7.45 14.69
N THR A 262 4.24 7.18 13.71
CA THR A 262 3.95 7.35 12.29
C THR A 262 3.71 5.98 11.68
N VAL A 263 2.67 5.85 10.86
CA VAL A 263 2.32 4.59 10.20
C VAL A 263 2.11 4.80 8.70
N ILE A 264 2.59 3.85 7.93
CA ILE A 264 2.26 3.68 6.50
C ILE A 264 1.94 2.22 6.22
N GLY A 265 1.02 1.97 5.32
CA GLY A 265 0.65 0.61 4.96
C GLY A 265 -0.28 0.52 3.76
N THR A 266 -0.59 -0.72 3.42
CA THR A 266 -1.59 -1.08 2.41
C THR A 266 -2.62 -2.03 3.01
N LEU A 267 -3.83 -1.95 2.51
CA LEU A 267 -4.88 -2.91 2.78
C LEU A 267 -5.52 -3.38 1.48
N HIS A 268 -5.97 -4.62 1.49
CA HIS A 268 -6.62 -5.24 0.35
C HIS A 268 -7.82 -6.07 0.81
N GLY A 269 -8.81 -6.17 -0.06
CA GLY A 269 -10.00 -6.98 0.15
C GLY A 269 -10.42 -7.70 -1.11
N ALA A 270 -11.02 -8.88 -0.95
CA ALA A 270 -11.64 -9.65 -2.01
C ALA A 270 -13.01 -10.20 -1.57
N ARG A 271 -13.94 -10.31 -2.52
CA ARG A 271 -15.29 -10.88 -2.35
C ARG A 271 -15.28 -12.38 -2.51
#